data_575218e1410fac800675c42a34cfc42f
#
_entry.id   575218e1410fac800675c42a34cfc42f
#
_cell.length_a   1.000
_cell.length_b   1.000
_cell.length_c   1.000
_cell.angle_alpha   90.00
_cell.angle_beta   90.00
_cell.angle_gamma   90.00
#
_symmetry.space_group_name_H-M   'P 1'
#
loop_
_entity.id
_entity.type
_entity.pdbx_description
1 polymer ?
#
loop_
_entity_poly.entity_id
_entity_poly.type
_entity_poly.pdbx_seq_one_letter_code
_entity_poly.pdbx_strand_id
1 'polypeptide(L)'
;MVRGYQIDDIKGKLIDVLHNSKTGLSGLEISKRLEINRLTMTKYLKVFAAEGLLKQKNIGNVNLWFIEDVTEQYHFPEDFFKIKTKYLEYLTGRKENHVYNLVRNCFHSVNQPIKIITEVIIPGIQSIQNLFDQGKIGKSELNLIQKIISNSIQI
;
A
#
# COMPACT_ATOMS: atom_id res chain seq x y z
N MET A 1 30.21 -3.71 -3.67
CA MET A 1 29.28 -2.94 -2.83
C MET A 1 27.90 -3.57 -2.89
N VAL A 2 27.49 -4.19 -1.82
CA VAL A 2 26.15 -4.79 -1.76
C VAL A 2 25.16 -3.64 -1.55
N ARG A 3 24.40 -3.30 -2.58
CA ARG A 3 23.28 -2.39 -2.41
C ARG A 3 22.19 -3.13 -1.67
N GLY A 4 22.05 -2.82 -0.37
CA GLY A 4 20.89 -3.27 0.36
C GLY A 4 19.63 -2.61 -0.20
N TYR A 5 18.73 -3.42 -0.72
CA TYR A 5 17.41 -2.92 -1.12
C TYR A 5 16.65 -2.56 0.14
N GLN A 6 16.10 -1.36 0.19
CA GLN A 6 15.17 -1.00 1.25
C GLN A 6 13.83 -1.69 1.00
N ILE A 7 13.34 -2.41 1.99
CA ILE A 7 12.10 -3.19 1.85
C ILE A 7 10.90 -2.33 1.47
N ASP A 8 10.84 -1.11 1.96
CA ASP A 8 9.76 -0.18 1.64
C ASP A 8 9.80 0.29 0.18
N ASP A 9 10.98 0.49 -0.38
CA ASP A 9 11.16 0.84 -1.79
C ASP A 9 10.71 -0.30 -2.71
N ILE A 10 11.10 -1.52 -2.36
CA ILE A 10 10.69 -2.72 -3.11
C ILE A 10 9.19 -2.89 -3.05
N LYS A 11 8.61 -2.73 -1.86
CA LYS A 11 7.16 -2.81 -1.64
C LYS A 11 6.40 -1.83 -2.53
N GLY A 12 6.82 -0.56 -2.57
CA GLY A 12 6.21 0.47 -3.42
C GLY A 12 6.27 0.14 -4.90
N LYS A 13 7.45 -0.22 -5.39
CA LYS A 13 7.66 -0.59 -6.80
C LYS A 13 6.86 -1.82 -7.18
N LEU A 14 6.81 -2.81 -6.31
CA LEU A 14 6.07 -4.05 -6.53
C LEU A 14 4.57 -3.79 -6.67
N ILE A 15 4.01 -3.00 -5.77
CA ILE A 15 2.59 -2.65 -5.83
C ILE A 15 2.27 -1.89 -7.11
N ASP A 16 3.09 -0.92 -7.49
CA ASP A 16 2.91 -0.15 -8.72
C ASP A 16 2.91 -1.08 -9.96
N VAL A 17 3.83 -2.02 -10.01
CA VAL A 17 3.92 -2.99 -11.10
C VAL A 17 2.71 -3.93 -11.13
N LEU A 18 2.31 -4.47 -9.98
CA LEU A 18 1.17 -5.38 -9.88
C LEU A 18 -0.16 -4.68 -10.12
N HIS A 19 -0.27 -3.42 -9.74
CA HIS A 19 -1.48 -2.63 -9.96
C HIS A 19 -1.80 -2.44 -11.44
N ASN A 20 -0.77 -2.37 -12.27
CA ASN A 20 -0.92 -2.27 -13.73
C ASN A 20 -1.20 -3.62 -14.40
N SER A 21 -1.17 -4.72 -13.66
CA SER A 21 -1.46 -6.05 -14.18
C SER A 21 -2.83 -6.54 -13.73
N LYS A 22 -3.70 -6.85 -14.69
CA LYS A 22 -5.05 -7.34 -14.41
C LYS A 22 -5.09 -8.80 -13.97
N THR A 23 -4.12 -9.60 -14.41
CA THR A 23 -4.10 -11.04 -14.20
C THR A 23 -3.05 -11.51 -13.20
N GLY A 24 -2.21 -10.60 -12.74
CA GLY A 24 -1.03 -10.91 -11.94
C GLY A 24 0.20 -11.14 -12.78
N LEU A 25 1.35 -11.24 -12.13
CA LEU A 25 2.65 -11.43 -12.77
C LEU A 25 3.39 -12.60 -12.12
N SER A 26 4.17 -13.32 -12.93
CA SER A 26 5.08 -14.35 -12.42
C SER A 26 6.27 -13.70 -11.68
N GLY A 27 6.91 -14.46 -10.80
CA GLY A 27 8.12 -13.98 -10.10
C GLY A 27 9.23 -13.57 -11.06
N LEU A 28 9.35 -14.26 -12.20
CA LEU A 28 10.33 -13.93 -13.24
C LEU A 28 10.03 -12.57 -13.89
N GLU A 29 8.77 -12.33 -14.25
CA GLU A 29 8.36 -11.04 -14.83
C GLU A 29 8.57 -9.89 -13.88
N ILE A 30 8.23 -10.08 -12.59
CA ILE A 30 8.43 -9.09 -11.54
C ILE A 30 9.93 -8.80 -11.37
N SER A 31 10.77 -9.83 -11.30
CA SER A 31 12.21 -9.66 -11.12
C SER A 31 12.85 -8.89 -12.27
N LYS A 32 12.41 -9.14 -13.49
CA LYS A 32 12.87 -8.41 -14.68
C LYS A 32 12.42 -6.94 -14.66
N ARG A 33 11.18 -6.68 -14.30
CA ARG A 33 10.65 -5.30 -14.28
C ARG A 33 11.26 -4.44 -13.19
N LEU A 34 11.55 -5.03 -12.04
CA LEU A 34 12.16 -4.33 -10.91
C LEU A 34 13.70 -4.37 -10.92
N GLU A 35 14.29 -5.10 -11.87
CA GLU A 35 15.74 -5.30 -11.96
C GLU A 35 16.33 -5.86 -10.66
N ILE A 36 15.62 -6.78 -10.03
CA ILE A 36 16.02 -7.46 -8.81
C ILE A 36 16.30 -8.92 -9.13
N ASN A 37 17.34 -9.48 -8.51
CA ASN A 37 17.68 -10.89 -8.66
C ASN A 37 16.47 -11.78 -8.31
N ARG A 38 16.25 -12.83 -9.11
CA ARG A 38 15.10 -13.72 -8.96
C ARG A 38 14.99 -14.38 -7.59
N LEU A 39 16.11 -14.80 -7.02
CA LEU A 39 16.12 -15.42 -5.68
C LEU A 39 15.72 -14.41 -4.60
N THR A 40 16.28 -13.21 -4.69
CA THR A 40 15.95 -12.11 -3.78
C THR A 40 14.48 -11.72 -3.93
N MET A 41 14.00 -11.58 -5.15
CA MET A 41 12.59 -11.24 -5.42
C MET A 41 11.65 -12.30 -4.85
N THR A 42 11.95 -13.57 -5.03
CA THR A 42 11.14 -14.67 -4.48
C THR A 42 11.02 -14.58 -2.96
N LYS A 43 12.10 -14.25 -2.26
CA LYS A 43 12.08 -14.06 -0.81
C LYS A 43 11.13 -12.93 -0.41
N TYR A 44 11.22 -11.78 -1.07
CA TYR A 44 10.34 -10.65 -0.78
C TYR A 44 8.88 -10.95 -1.09
N LEU A 45 8.60 -11.63 -2.21
CA LEU A 45 7.24 -12.03 -2.57
C LEU A 45 6.61 -12.93 -1.50
N LYS A 46 7.37 -13.89 -0.97
CA LYS A 46 6.90 -14.76 0.12
C LYS A 46 6.65 -13.99 1.42
N VAL A 47 7.52 -13.04 1.75
CA VAL A 47 7.36 -12.19 2.93
C VAL A 47 6.09 -11.34 2.80
N PHE A 48 5.90 -10.68 1.68
CA PHE A 48 4.74 -9.83 1.46
C PHE A 48 3.44 -10.64 1.39
N ALA A 49 3.48 -11.85 0.85
CA ALA A 49 2.32 -12.75 0.89
C ALA A 49 1.99 -13.20 2.32
N ALA A 50 2.99 -13.49 3.13
CA ALA A 50 2.81 -13.82 4.55
C ALA A 50 2.23 -12.66 5.35
N GLU A 51 2.56 -11.43 4.98
CA GLU A 51 2.00 -10.19 5.57
C GLU A 51 0.57 -9.87 5.08
N GLY A 52 0.05 -10.63 4.11
CA GLY A 52 -1.27 -10.41 3.53
C GLY A 52 -1.32 -9.32 2.46
N LEU A 53 -0.18 -8.78 2.04
CA LEU A 53 -0.10 -7.74 1.01
C LEU A 53 -0.38 -8.29 -0.39
N LEU A 54 0.10 -9.49 -0.65
CA LEU A 54 -0.01 -10.17 -1.94
C LEU A 54 -0.74 -11.48 -1.80
N LYS A 55 -1.33 -11.95 -2.91
CA LYS A 55 -1.85 -13.30 -3.05
C LYS A 55 -1.15 -14.02 -4.19
N GLN A 56 -1.11 -15.34 -4.09
CA GLN A 56 -0.51 -16.22 -5.07
C GLN A 56 -1.56 -17.15 -5.65
N LYS A 57 -1.54 -17.30 -6.97
CA LYS A 57 -2.37 -18.27 -7.67
C LYS A 57 -1.50 -19.13 -8.57
N ASN A 58 -1.66 -20.44 -8.47
CA ASN A 58 -0.98 -21.39 -9.34
C ASN A 58 -1.80 -21.63 -10.60
N ILE A 59 -1.16 -21.40 -11.74
CA ILE A 59 -1.73 -21.77 -13.06
C ILE A 59 -0.72 -22.68 -13.75
N GLY A 60 -1.03 -23.97 -13.78
CA GLY A 60 -0.06 -24.98 -14.26
C GLY A 60 1.19 -25.01 -13.38
N ASN A 61 2.35 -24.81 -13.97
CA ASN A 61 3.64 -24.76 -13.27
C ASN A 61 4.09 -23.34 -12.91
N VAL A 62 3.24 -22.34 -13.14
CA VAL A 62 3.58 -20.94 -12.91
C VAL A 62 2.80 -20.39 -11.72
N ASN A 63 3.51 -19.73 -10.83
CA ASN A 63 2.91 -18.97 -9.73
C ASN A 63 2.73 -17.53 -10.17
N LEU A 64 1.49 -17.05 -10.16
CA LEU A 64 1.17 -15.65 -10.40
C LEU A 64 0.92 -14.94 -9.09
N TRP A 65 1.49 -13.75 -8.96
CA TRP A 65 1.34 -12.89 -7.80
C TRP A 65 0.44 -11.71 -8.16
N PHE A 66 -0.48 -11.36 -7.27
CA PHE A 66 -1.43 -10.27 -7.50
C PHE A 66 -1.83 -9.60 -6.18
N ILE A 67 -2.42 -8.41 -6.30
CA ILE A 67 -2.98 -7.66 -5.18
C ILE A 67 -4.49 -7.85 -5.18
N GLU A 68 -5.05 -8.28 -4.05
CA GLU A 68 -6.47 -8.63 -3.96
C GLU A 68 -7.40 -7.42 -4.05
N ASP A 69 -6.97 -6.27 -3.55
CA ASP A 69 -7.79 -5.05 -3.45
C ASP A 69 -7.94 -4.26 -4.77
N VAL A 70 -7.44 -4.80 -5.88
CA VAL A 70 -7.50 -4.14 -7.21
C VAL A 70 -8.92 -4.06 -7.78
N THR A 71 -9.88 -4.72 -7.14
CA THR A 71 -11.25 -4.79 -7.64
C THR A 71 -12.13 -3.58 -7.29
N GLU A 72 -11.73 -2.77 -6.32
CA GLU A 72 -12.47 -1.55 -6.00
C GLU A 72 -12.01 -0.40 -6.91
N GLN A 73 -12.83 -0.10 -7.90
CA GLN A 73 -12.63 1.12 -8.70
C GLN A 73 -13.31 2.28 -7.97
N TYR A 74 -12.50 3.29 -7.63
CA TYR A 74 -13.03 4.50 -7.02
C TYR A 74 -13.35 5.54 -8.08
N HIS A 75 -14.51 6.16 -7.95
CA HIS A 75 -14.95 7.26 -8.82
C HIS A 75 -14.77 8.59 -8.10
N PHE A 76 -13.96 9.46 -8.62
CA PHE A 76 -13.70 10.77 -8.03
C PHE A 76 -14.49 11.86 -8.75
N PRO A 77 -15.01 12.87 -8.02
CA PRO A 77 -14.80 13.15 -6.59
C PRO A 77 -15.77 12.43 -5.63
N GLU A 78 -16.71 11.65 -6.11
CA GLU A 78 -17.83 11.11 -5.31
C GLU A 78 -17.34 10.21 -4.16
N ASP A 79 -16.28 9.47 -4.38
CA ASP A 79 -15.78 8.49 -3.41
C ASP A 79 -14.78 9.05 -2.38
N PHE A 80 -14.45 10.34 -2.42
CA PHE A 80 -13.50 10.91 -1.46
C PHE A 80 -13.91 10.73 0.00
N PHE A 81 -15.18 10.90 0.31
CA PHE A 81 -15.68 10.71 1.68
C PHE A 81 -15.53 9.26 2.13
N LYS A 82 -15.91 8.32 1.28
CA LYS A 82 -15.78 6.88 1.53
C LYS A 82 -14.34 6.48 1.78
N ILE A 83 -13.43 6.96 0.94
CA ILE A 83 -12.00 6.68 1.05
C ILE A 83 -11.42 7.29 2.32
N LYS A 84 -11.78 8.54 2.63
CA LYS A 84 -11.34 9.20 3.87
C LYS A 84 -11.77 8.43 5.11
N THR A 85 -13.00 7.93 5.13
CA THR A 85 -13.52 7.11 6.23
C THR A 85 -12.75 5.81 6.36
N LYS A 86 -12.50 5.10 5.27
CA LYS A 86 -11.69 3.87 5.27
C LYS A 86 -10.26 4.13 5.71
N TYR A 87 -9.67 5.22 5.21
CA TYR A 87 -8.31 5.61 5.57
C TYR A 87 -8.18 5.80 7.09
N LEU A 88 -9.09 6.56 7.69
CA LEU A 88 -9.11 6.77 9.12
C LEU A 88 -9.32 5.47 9.91
N GLU A 89 -10.23 4.62 9.45
CA GLU A 89 -10.48 3.31 10.05
C GLU A 89 -9.23 2.43 10.05
N TYR A 90 -8.53 2.38 8.92
CA TYR A 90 -7.31 1.58 8.82
C TYR A 90 -6.16 2.16 9.65
N LEU A 91 -6.05 3.48 9.76
CA LEU A 91 -5.06 4.13 10.62
C LEU A 91 -5.31 3.83 12.10
N THR A 92 -6.54 4.00 12.56
CA THR A 92 -6.90 3.73 13.96
C THR A 92 -6.80 2.25 14.31
N GLY A 93 -7.09 1.37 13.36
CA GLY A 93 -6.93 -0.07 13.49
C GLY A 93 -5.48 -0.55 13.32
N ARG A 94 -4.54 0.36 13.02
CA ARG A 94 -3.12 0.05 12.78
C ARG A 94 -2.92 -1.02 11.69
N LYS A 95 -3.77 -0.98 10.67
CA LYS A 95 -3.72 -1.92 9.53
C LYS A 95 -2.81 -1.36 8.43
N GLU A 96 -1.50 -1.46 8.64
CA GLU A 96 -0.49 -0.84 7.78
C GLU A 96 -0.63 -1.23 6.31
N ASN A 97 -0.78 -2.52 6.02
CA ASN A 97 -0.90 -2.99 4.64
C ASN A 97 -2.17 -2.49 3.95
N HIS A 98 -3.27 -2.38 4.69
CA HIS A 98 -4.53 -1.83 4.16
C HIS A 98 -4.40 -0.35 3.84
N VAL A 99 -3.75 0.43 4.71
CA VAL A 99 -3.45 1.85 4.47
C VAL A 99 -2.60 1.98 3.20
N TYR A 100 -1.56 1.19 3.09
CA TYR A 100 -0.65 1.23 1.96
C TYR A 100 -1.38 0.93 0.64
N ASN A 101 -2.14 -0.14 0.60
CA ASN A 101 -2.90 -0.53 -0.59
C ASN A 101 -3.95 0.51 -0.97
N LEU A 102 -4.66 1.06 0.01
CA LEU A 102 -5.66 2.09 -0.23
C LEU A 102 -5.04 3.34 -0.87
N VAL A 103 -3.94 3.83 -0.30
CA VAL A 103 -3.25 5.02 -0.83
C VAL A 103 -2.74 4.78 -2.24
N ARG A 104 -2.09 3.64 -2.49
CA ARG A 104 -1.58 3.30 -3.83
C ARG A 104 -2.70 3.14 -4.84
N ASN A 105 -3.79 2.47 -4.47
CA ASN A 105 -4.95 2.33 -5.34
C ASN A 105 -5.54 3.70 -5.71
N CYS A 106 -5.65 4.59 -4.75
CA CYS A 106 -6.14 5.95 -4.99
C CYS A 106 -5.23 6.73 -5.95
N PHE A 107 -3.91 6.66 -5.77
CA PHE A 107 -2.96 7.35 -6.65
C PHE A 107 -3.05 6.87 -8.09
N HIS A 108 -3.30 5.58 -8.32
CA HIS A 108 -3.46 5.03 -9.66
C HIS A 108 -4.82 5.33 -10.30
N SER A 109 -5.83 5.61 -9.49
CA SER A 109 -7.20 5.81 -9.96
C SER A 109 -7.55 7.27 -10.23
N VAL A 110 -6.77 8.22 -9.73
CA VAL A 110 -7.09 9.65 -9.79
C VAL A 110 -6.21 10.37 -10.82
N ASN A 111 -6.84 11.30 -11.56
CA ASN A 111 -6.11 12.11 -12.55
C ASN A 111 -5.22 13.18 -11.92
N GLN A 112 -5.53 13.59 -10.69
CA GLN A 112 -4.79 14.61 -9.96
C GLN A 112 -4.37 14.06 -8.59
N PRO A 113 -3.17 13.45 -8.49
CA PRO A 113 -2.71 12.83 -7.24
C PRO A 113 -2.68 13.78 -6.04
N ILE A 114 -2.48 15.09 -6.27
CA ILE A 114 -2.47 16.07 -5.19
C ILE A 114 -3.78 16.10 -4.41
N LYS A 115 -4.92 15.78 -5.03
CA LYS A 115 -6.21 15.73 -4.36
C LYS A 115 -6.31 14.60 -3.33
N ILE A 116 -5.61 13.50 -3.53
CA ILE A 116 -5.54 12.44 -2.53
C ILE A 116 -4.87 12.97 -1.26
N ILE A 117 -3.82 13.75 -1.41
CA ILE A 117 -3.12 14.36 -0.28
C ILE A 117 -4.04 15.35 0.44
N THR A 118 -4.68 16.26 -0.28
CA THR A 118 -5.49 17.33 0.30
C THR A 118 -6.84 16.85 0.84
N GLU A 119 -7.46 15.86 0.21
CA GLU A 119 -8.83 15.43 0.56
C GLU A 119 -8.86 14.17 1.44
N VAL A 120 -7.79 13.38 1.48
CA VAL A 120 -7.75 12.12 2.23
C VAL A 120 -6.65 12.13 3.29
N ILE A 121 -5.41 12.34 2.90
CA ILE A 121 -4.25 12.18 3.79
C ILE A 121 -4.21 13.29 4.84
N ILE A 122 -4.28 14.54 4.45
CA ILE A 122 -4.24 15.68 5.38
C ILE A 122 -5.42 15.65 6.35
N PRO A 123 -6.69 15.48 5.90
CA PRO A 123 -7.80 15.32 6.85
C PRO A 123 -7.67 14.11 7.77
N GLY A 124 -7.08 13.01 7.29
CA GLY A 124 -6.78 11.84 8.12
C GLY A 124 -5.78 12.17 9.22
N ILE A 125 -4.71 12.87 8.91
CA ILE A 125 -3.69 13.32 9.88
C ILE A 125 -4.32 14.23 10.93
N GLN A 126 -5.15 15.19 10.50
CA GLN A 126 -5.85 16.10 11.39
C GLN A 126 -6.79 15.35 12.34
N SER A 127 -7.51 14.36 11.85
CA SER A 127 -8.40 13.54 12.66
C SER A 127 -7.63 12.74 13.72
N ILE A 128 -6.48 12.17 13.36
CA ILE A 128 -5.60 11.45 14.29
C ILE A 128 -5.06 12.41 15.36
N GLN A 129 -4.64 13.61 14.98
CA GLN A 129 -4.17 14.61 15.93
C GLN A 129 -5.30 15.01 16.92
N ASN A 130 -6.52 15.18 16.42
CA ASN A 130 -7.68 15.47 17.28
C ASN A 130 -7.95 14.34 18.29
N LEU A 131 -7.84 13.08 17.87
CA LEU A 131 -7.99 11.94 18.77
C LEU A 131 -6.93 11.94 19.87
N PHE A 132 -5.70 12.29 19.54
CA PHE A 132 -4.63 12.43 20.52
C PHE A 132 -4.90 13.58 21.50
N ASP A 133 -5.29 14.75 20.99
CA ASP A 133 -5.59 15.93 21.81
C ASP A 133 -6.77 15.67 22.75
N GLN A 134 -7.72 14.83 22.36
CA GLN A 134 -8.86 14.42 23.18
C GLN A 134 -8.52 13.30 24.17
N GLY A 135 -7.29 12.80 24.15
CA GLY A 135 -6.86 11.70 25.01
C GLY A 135 -7.38 10.33 24.61
N LYS A 136 -7.97 10.19 23.42
CA LYS A 136 -8.51 8.91 22.93
C LYS A 136 -7.45 7.94 22.44
N ILE A 137 -6.28 8.44 22.04
CA ILE A 137 -5.11 7.64 21.72
C ILE A 137 -3.89 8.12 22.49
N GLY A 138 -3.00 7.20 22.86
CA GLY A 138 -1.77 7.52 23.56
C GLY A 138 -0.65 7.94 22.63
N LYS A 139 0.45 8.44 23.21
CA LYS A 139 1.61 8.90 22.45
C LYS A 139 2.27 7.78 21.64
N SER A 140 2.33 6.57 22.19
CA SER A 140 2.87 5.40 21.49
C SER A 140 2.05 5.04 20.27
N GLU A 141 0.72 5.08 20.38
CA GLU A 141 -0.18 4.85 19.27
C GLU A 141 -0.06 5.94 18.21
N LEU A 142 0.03 7.20 18.62
CA LEU A 142 0.24 8.33 17.73
C LEU A 142 1.53 8.15 16.92
N ASN A 143 2.64 7.79 17.57
CA ASN A 143 3.92 7.58 16.91
C ASN A 143 3.85 6.44 15.87
N LEU A 144 3.17 5.35 16.24
CA LEU A 144 2.99 4.22 15.32
C LEU A 144 2.15 4.60 14.10
N ILE A 145 1.06 5.31 14.33
CA ILE A 145 0.18 5.78 13.24
C ILE A 145 0.92 6.76 12.33
N GLN A 146 1.70 7.69 12.88
CA GLN A 146 2.52 8.62 12.11
C GLN A 146 3.53 7.87 11.23
N LYS A 147 4.12 6.80 11.74
CA LYS A 147 5.02 5.94 10.98
C LYS A 147 4.30 5.24 9.82
N ILE A 148 3.11 4.73 10.07
CA ILE A 148 2.26 4.11 9.03
C ILE A 148 1.96 5.12 7.93
N ILE A 149 1.57 6.34 8.28
CA ILE A 149 1.28 7.41 7.32
C ILE A 149 2.52 7.72 6.48
N SER A 150 3.66 7.95 7.13
CA SER A 150 4.92 8.22 6.44
C SER A 150 5.30 7.13 5.45
N ASN A 151 5.21 5.88 5.86
CA ASN A 151 5.56 4.75 5.00
C ASN A 151 4.61 4.62 3.81
N SER A 152 3.34 4.96 3.99
CA SER A 152 2.33 4.83 2.93
C SER A 152 2.46 5.89 1.82
N ILE A 153 3.08 7.03 2.10
CA ILE A 153 3.25 8.13 1.14
C ILE A 153 4.64 8.24 0.54
N GLN A 154 5.57 7.36 0.91
CA GLN A 154 6.87 7.30 0.26
C GLN A 154 6.72 6.80 -1.18
N ILE A 155 7.16 7.63 -2.10
CA ILE A 155 7.13 7.37 -3.53
C ILE A 155 8.53 6.99 -4.02
#